data_b344fad446ebaf74ab7e736d8ec8a602
#
_entry.id   b344fad446ebaf74ab7e736d8ec8a602
#
_cell.length_a   1.000
_cell.length_b   1.000
_cell.length_c   1.000
_cell.angle_alpha   90.00
_cell.angle_beta   90.00
_cell.angle_gamma   90.00
#
_symmetry.space_group_name_H-M   'P 1'
#
loop_
_entity.id
_entity.type
_entity.pdbx_description
1 polymer ?
#
loop_
_entity_poly.entity_id
_entity_poly.type
_entity_poly.pdbx_seq_one_letter_code
_entity_poly.pdbx_strand_id
1 'polypeptide(L)'
;MAIEVLIAINVLFLIFLFLVAYVSLRYFINQIEKYPRVTFEEVYDSKKLRQKYNIENKANPMDYGFNYEEVGYKSGKIQLYGWYIENKGAEKTVIISHGRGVNRLSSIQYLQIFKDTGLDKNYNFFIPDLRNSGMSDVARTKMGYNFAQDIFHTMEMLSEKYSKKNFILYGFSQGGMGSAIVSKYYQSALRKKGIVIEKMILDSTISNVKKRIKSDAKKRRVPKFIVSIVIRIFNLRVGNHLENLRLSYLLKRIPTLIIQSKNDKATTYGMLMEEYNKLANFEKIQLKVFEKGAHTRIYAEPECTAEYTKTVGEFLKN
;
A
#
# COMPACT_ATOMS: atom_id res chain seq x y z
N MET A 1 49.92 4.35 -33.82
CA MET A 1 49.46 2.93 -33.67
C MET A 1 49.36 2.48 -32.21
N ALA A 2 50.44 2.46 -31.38
CA ALA A 2 50.32 2.00 -29.98
C ALA A 2 49.43 2.90 -29.10
N ILE A 3 49.49 4.21 -29.26
CA ILE A 3 48.67 5.17 -28.51
C ILE A 3 47.18 5.06 -28.90
N GLU A 4 46.88 4.91 -30.16
CA GLU A 4 45.51 4.75 -30.68
C GLU A 4 44.87 3.46 -30.17
N VAL A 5 45.62 2.37 -30.12
CA VAL A 5 45.20 1.08 -29.55
C VAL A 5 44.94 1.23 -28.06
N LEU A 6 45.81 1.92 -27.31
CA LEU A 6 45.59 2.16 -25.88
C LEU A 6 44.36 3.02 -25.62
N ILE A 7 44.12 4.06 -26.42
CA ILE A 7 42.90 4.88 -26.33
C ILE A 7 41.67 4.03 -26.63
N ALA A 8 41.69 3.21 -27.67
CA ALA A 8 40.55 2.33 -28.00
C ALA A 8 40.23 1.34 -26.87
N ILE A 9 41.25 0.73 -26.26
CA ILE A 9 41.06 -0.18 -25.12
C ILE A 9 40.43 0.56 -23.92
N ASN A 10 40.90 1.77 -23.61
CA ASN A 10 40.32 2.56 -22.51
C ASN A 10 38.88 2.96 -22.81
N VAL A 11 38.53 3.36 -24.01
CA VAL A 11 37.16 3.69 -24.43
C VAL A 11 36.26 2.45 -24.31
N LEU A 12 36.72 1.29 -24.80
CA LEU A 12 35.92 0.05 -24.66
C LEU A 12 35.73 -0.34 -23.20
N PHE A 13 36.74 -0.17 -22.35
CA PHE A 13 36.63 -0.41 -20.92
C PHE A 13 35.62 0.53 -20.23
N LEU A 14 35.63 1.81 -20.57
CA LEU A 14 34.65 2.78 -20.07
C LEU A 14 33.21 2.45 -20.53
N ILE A 15 33.05 2.04 -21.80
CA ILE A 15 31.76 1.58 -22.32
C ILE A 15 31.29 0.35 -21.55
N PHE A 16 32.16 -0.63 -21.31
CA PHE A 16 31.87 -1.82 -20.52
C PHE A 16 31.42 -1.46 -19.11
N LEU A 17 32.18 -0.59 -18.41
CA LEU A 17 31.80 -0.11 -17.06
C LEU A 17 30.41 0.59 -17.06
N PHE A 18 30.16 1.42 -18.07
CA PHE A 18 28.86 2.08 -18.22
C PHE A 18 27.73 1.08 -18.44
N LEU A 19 27.91 0.07 -19.26
CA LEU A 19 26.94 -0.99 -19.50
C LEU A 19 26.64 -1.78 -18.22
N VAL A 20 27.67 -2.18 -17.47
CA VAL A 20 27.52 -2.88 -16.19
C VAL A 20 26.76 -2.02 -15.20
N ALA A 21 27.10 -0.74 -15.08
CA ALA A 21 26.40 0.19 -14.20
C ALA A 21 24.93 0.37 -14.62
N TYR A 22 24.65 0.50 -15.91
CA TYR A 22 23.31 0.63 -16.46
C TYR A 22 22.45 -0.62 -16.20
N VAL A 23 22.99 -1.80 -16.49
CA VAL A 23 22.28 -3.08 -16.24
C VAL A 23 22.00 -3.28 -14.77
N SER A 24 23.00 -3.01 -13.90
CA SER A 24 22.84 -3.11 -12.45
C SER A 24 21.80 -2.15 -11.90
N LEU A 25 21.82 -0.90 -12.37
CA LEU A 25 20.83 0.11 -11.99
C LEU A 25 19.42 -0.28 -12.45
N ARG A 26 19.29 -0.76 -13.68
CA ARG A 26 17.99 -1.23 -14.23
C ARG A 26 17.47 -2.43 -13.48
N TYR A 27 18.32 -3.39 -13.15
CA TYR A 27 17.98 -4.55 -12.32
C TYR A 27 17.48 -4.10 -10.93
N PHE A 28 18.22 -3.24 -10.25
CA PHE A 28 17.86 -2.71 -8.94
C PHE A 28 16.51 -1.99 -8.96
N ILE A 29 16.28 -1.14 -9.96
CA ILE A 29 15.00 -0.44 -10.12
C ILE A 29 13.86 -1.42 -10.37
N ASN A 30 14.08 -2.45 -11.19
CA ASN A 30 13.05 -3.45 -11.46
C ASN A 30 12.70 -4.25 -10.20
N GLN A 31 13.66 -4.59 -9.35
CA GLN A 31 13.42 -5.26 -8.07
C GLN A 31 12.55 -4.41 -7.12
N ILE A 32 12.67 -3.09 -7.20
CA ILE A 32 11.82 -2.18 -6.42
C ILE A 32 10.43 -2.07 -7.03
N GLU A 33 10.32 -2.00 -8.36
CA GLU A 33 9.11 -1.68 -9.09
C GLU A 33 8.25 -2.88 -9.48
N LYS A 34 8.90 -3.97 -9.90
CA LYS A 34 8.25 -5.20 -10.37
C LYS A 34 8.75 -6.36 -9.52
N TYR A 35 8.36 -6.37 -8.26
CA TYR A 35 8.66 -7.52 -7.40
C TYR A 35 7.78 -8.71 -7.79
N PRO A 36 8.22 -9.95 -7.55
CA PRO A 36 7.41 -11.13 -7.79
C PRO A 36 6.11 -11.07 -7.00
N ARG A 37 5.02 -11.42 -7.64
CA ARG A 37 3.74 -11.59 -6.93
C ARG A 37 3.80 -12.86 -6.09
N VAL A 38 3.18 -12.83 -4.93
CA VAL A 38 2.92 -14.02 -4.12
C VAL A 38 1.54 -14.53 -4.48
N THR A 39 1.45 -15.75 -5.01
CA THR A 39 0.18 -16.38 -5.40
C THR A 39 -0.55 -16.94 -4.19
N PHE A 40 -1.79 -17.37 -4.37
CA PHE A 40 -2.55 -18.02 -3.29
C PHE A 40 -1.99 -19.39 -2.99
N GLU A 41 -1.66 -20.16 -4.04
CA GLU A 41 -1.06 -21.49 -3.93
C GLU A 41 0.23 -21.42 -3.10
N GLU A 42 1.14 -20.49 -3.41
CA GLU A 42 2.36 -20.29 -2.62
C GLU A 42 2.07 -20.02 -1.14
N VAL A 43 1.00 -19.27 -0.84
CA VAL A 43 0.61 -19.00 0.55
C VAL A 43 0.04 -20.25 1.21
N TYR A 44 -0.83 -20.98 0.52
CA TYR A 44 -1.47 -22.19 1.06
C TYR A 44 -0.48 -23.33 1.27
N ASP A 45 0.50 -23.48 0.40
CA ASP A 45 1.50 -24.55 0.48
C ASP A 45 2.60 -24.26 1.51
N SER A 46 2.81 -23.01 1.87
CA SER A 46 3.88 -22.61 2.79
C SER A 46 3.36 -22.30 4.20
N LYS A 47 3.69 -23.18 5.18
CA LYS A 47 3.41 -22.90 6.61
C LYS A 47 3.93 -21.51 7.04
N LYS A 48 5.14 -21.13 6.61
CA LYS A 48 5.74 -19.83 6.91
C LYS A 48 4.92 -18.65 6.35
N LEU A 49 4.38 -18.80 5.13
CA LEU A 49 3.53 -17.75 4.54
C LEU A 49 2.15 -17.72 5.20
N ARG A 50 1.52 -18.86 5.50
CA ARG A 50 0.26 -18.87 6.27
C ARG A 50 0.40 -18.14 7.60
N GLN A 51 1.46 -18.42 8.36
CA GLN A 51 1.76 -17.70 9.59
C GLN A 51 2.01 -16.19 9.35
N LYS A 52 2.78 -15.85 8.30
CA LYS A 52 3.01 -14.45 7.92
C LYS A 52 1.70 -13.72 7.59
N TYR A 53 0.77 -14.39 6.94
CA TYR A 53 -0.52 -13.84 6.51
C TYR A 53 -1.61 -13.94 7.60
N ASN A 54 -1.31 -14.66 8.69
CA ASN A 54 -2.27 -14.92 9.77
C ASN A 54 -3.57 -15.61 9.28
N ILE A 55 -3.41 -16.63 8.42
CA ILE A 55 -4.54 -17.35 7.79
C ILE A 55 -4.49 -18.87 8.08
N GLU A 56 -3.97 -19.29 9.23
CA GLU A 56 -3.75 -20.72 9.51
C GLU A 56 -4.98 -21.59 9.23
N ASN A 57 -6.18 -21.12 9.57
CA ASN A 57 -7.44 -21.83 9.39
C ASN A 57 -8.51 -21.03 8.63
N LYS A 58 -8.20 -19.85 8.10
CA LYS A 58 -9.15 -18.94 7.46
C LYS A 58 -8.53 -18.38 6.19
N ALA A 59 -9.01 -18.83 5.04
CA ALA A 59 -8.40 -18.57 3.73
C ALA A 59 -9.22 -17.69 2.80
N ASN A 60 -10.49 -17.41 3.15
CA ASN A 60 -11.39 -16.59 2.35
C ASN A 60 -12.44 -15.89 3.24
N PRO A 61 -13.23 -14.95 2.71
CA PRO A 61 -14.24 -14.24 3.50
C PRO A 61 -15.34 -15.12 4.10
N MET A 62 -15.65 -16.30 3.53
CA MET A 62 -16.65 -17.23 4.09
C MET A 62 -16.21 -17.78 5.45
N ASP A 63 -14.92 -17.97 5.65
CA ASP A 63 -14.35 -18.40 6.93
C ASP A 63 -14.54 -17.37 8.06
N TYR A 64 -14.87 -16.13 7.66
CA TYR A 64 -15.29 -15.03 8.55
C TYR A 64 -16.81 -14.83 8.53
N GLY A 65 -17.56 -15.70 7.84
CA GLY A 65 -19.02 -15.66 7.75
C GLY A 65 -19.55 -14.55 6.83
N PHE A 66 -18.80 -14.21 5.79
CA PHE A 66 -19.22 -13.29 4.74
C PHE A 66 -19.31 -14.00 3.40
N ASN A 67 -20.47 -13.93 2.74
CA ASN A 67 -20.58 -14.29 1.34
C ASN A 67 -19.84 -13.26 0.49
N TYR A 68 -19.18 -13.72 -0.57
CA TYR A 68 -18.42 -12.84 -1.47
C TYR A 68 -18.52 -13.30 -2.90
N GLU A 69 -18.24 -12.39 -3.83
CA GLU A 69 -17.95 -12.71 -5.23
C GLU A 69 -16.52 -12.30 -5.59
N GLU A 70 -15.89 -13.05 -6.48
CA GLU A 70 -14.64 -12.64 -7.09
C GLU A 70 -14.92 -11.72 -8.26
N VAL A 71 -14.30 -10.54 -8.26
CA VAL A 71 -14.50 -9.50 -9.25
C VAL A 71 -13.20 -9.21 -9.97
N GLY A 72 -13.21 -9.39 -11.30
CA GLY A 72 -12.15 -8.92 -12.19
C GLY A 72 -12.48 -7.55 -12.76
N TYR A 73 -11.51 -6.63 -12.80
CA TYR A 73 -11.68 -5.29 -13.35
C TYR A 73 -10.37 -4.73 -13.88
N LYS A 74 -10.42 -3.60 -14.59
CA LYS A 74 -9.23 -2.99 -15.17
C LYS A 74 -8.79 -1.73 -14.46
N SER A 75 -7.48 -1.59 -14.27
CA SER A 75 -6.81 -0.36 -13.89
C SER A 75 -5.95 0.12 -15.07
N GLY A 76 -6.55 0.89 -15.97
CA GLY A 76 -5.98 1.18 -17.28
C GLY A 76 -5.84 -0.08 -18.13
N LYS A 77 -4.59 -0.47 -18.46
CA LYS A 77 -4.30 -1.68 -19.24
C LYS A 77 -4.10 -2.94 -18.37
N ILE A 78 -4.17 -2.82 -17.05
CA ILE A 78 -3.83 -3.88 -16.11
C ILE A 78 -5.10 -4.55 -15.63
N GLN A 79 -5.13 -5.89 -15.64
CA GLN A 79 -6.19 -6.67 -15.04
C GLN A 79 -5.94 -6.79 -13.53
N LEU A 80 -6.95 -6.43 -12.74
CA LEU A 80 -6.98 -6.56 -11.29
C LEU A 80 -8.12 -7.47 -10.87
N TYR A 81 -7.99 -8.05 -9.68
CA TYR A 81 -9.00 -8.91 -9.07
C TYR A 81 -9.20 -8.50 -7.61
N GLY A 82 -10.38 -8.84 -7.07
CA GLY A 82 -10.68 -8.61 -5.66
C GLY A 82 -11.90 -9.38 -5.23
N TRP A 83 -12.13 -9.43 -3.92
CA TRP A 83 -13.34 -9.98 -3.33
C TRP A 83 -14.29 -8.87 -2.93
N TYR A 84 -15.51 -8.93 -3.46
CA TYR A 84 -16.60 -8.04 -3.08
C TYR A 84 -17.56 -8.75 -2.13
N ILE A 85 -17.86 -8.11 -1.02
CA ILE A 85 -18.80 -8.56 0.01
C ILE A 85 -19.91 -7.53 0.05
N GLU A 86 -21.10 -7.93 -0.34
CA GLU A 86 -22.28 -7.05 -0.28
C GLU A 86 -23.08 -7.35 0.97
N ASN A 87 -23.40 -6.30 1.71
CA ASN A 87 -24.38 -6.32 2.79
C ASN A 87 -25.59 -5.49 2.39
N LYS A 88 -26.76 -6.13 2.30
CA LYS A 88 -28.00 -5.46 1.90
C LYS A 88 -28.29 -4.26 2.81
N GLY A 89 -28.55 -3.10 2.21
CA GLY A 89 -28.82 -1.85 2.92
C GLY A 89 -27.59 -1.05 3.33
N ALA A 90 -26.38 -1.59 3.20
CA ALA A 90 -25.17 -0.83 3.46
C ALA A 90 -24.85 0.13 2.29
N GLU A 91 -24.74 1.42 2.61
CA GLU A 91 -24.42 2.46 1.63
C GLU A 91 -22.92 2.67 1.46
N LYS A 92 -22.14 2.39 2.50
CA LYS A 92 -20.69 2.63 2.52
C LYS A 92 -19.92 1.36 2.22
N THR A 93 -18.80 1.51 1.52
CA THR A 93 -17.90 0.39 1.20
C THR A 93 -16.52 0.63 1.77
N VAL A 94 -16.01 -0.35 2.52
CA VAL A 94 -14.63 -0.35 3.01
C VAL A 94 -13.74 -1.06 1.99
N ILE A 95 -12.73 -0.36 1.47
CA ILE A 95 -11.70 -0.95 0.62
C ILE A 95 -10.49 -1.26 1.50
N ILE A 96 -10.16 -2.56 1.66
CA ILE A 96 -9.06 -3.01 2.50
C ILE A 96 -7.84 -3.34 1.63
N SER A 97 -6.92 -2.39 1.52
CA SER A 97 -5.78 -2.44 0.59
C SER A 97 -4.51 -2.94 1.26
N HIS A 98 -4.01 -4.09 0.82
CA HIS A 98 -2.79 -4.72 1.35
C HIS A 98 -1.50 -3.93 1.04
N GLY A 99 -0.40 -4.31 1.72
CA GLY A 99 0.93 -3.76 1.50
C GLY A 99 1.69 -4.40 0.32
N ARG A 100 2.96 -4.04 0.17
CA ARG A 100 3.85 -4.59 -0.85
C ARG A 100 4.29 -6.02 -0.53
N GLY A 101 4.31 -6.89 -1.56
CA GLY A 101 4.84 -8.26 -1.45
C GLY A 101 3.96 -9.19 -0.61
N VAL A 102 2.68 -8.88 -0.55
CA VAL A 102 1.59 -9.70 -0.02
C VAL A 102 0.39 -9.57 -0.97
N ASN A 103 -0.68 -10.32 -0.73
CA ASN A 103 -1.92 -10.26 -1.49
C ASN A 103 -3.13 -10.07 -0.55
N ARG A 104 -4.34 -10.10 -1.10
CA ARG A 104 -5.60 -9.87 -0.36
C ARG A 104 -5.81 -10.83 0.81
N LEU A 105 -5.20 -12.03 0.82
CA LEU A 105 -5.28 -12.95 1.96
C LEU A 105 -4.74 -12.32 3.25
N SER A 106 -3.74 -11.43 3.17
CA SER A 106 -3.22 -10.74 4.35
C SER A 106 -4.21 -9.74 4.96
N SER A 107 -5.25 -9.38 4.21
CA SER A 107 -6.24 -8.37 4.60
C SER A 107 -7.54 -8.95 5.14
N ILE A 108 -7.86 -10.22 4.88
CA ILE A 108 -9.15 -10.81 5.27
C ILE A 108 -9.35 -10.88 6.78
N GLN A 109 -8.28 -11.01 7.57
CA GLN A 109 -8.37 -11.06 9.03
C GLN A 109 -9.02 -9.80 9.63
N TYR A 110 -8.92 -8.67 8.96
CA TYR A 110 -9.50 -7.41 9.43
C TYR A 110 -11.02 -7.36 9.31
N LEU A 111 -11.66 -8.29 8.59
CA LEU A 111 -13.11 -8.48 8.60
C LEU A 111 -13.63 -8.85 10.01
N GLN A 112 -12.81 -9.53 10.82
CA GLN A 112 -13.18 -9.87 12.18
C GLN A 112 -13.44 -8.64 13.06
N ILE A 113 -12.70 -7.55 12.84
CA ILE A 113 -12.88 -6.28 13.57
C ILE A 113 -14.31 -5.76 13.42
N PHE A 114 -14.87 -5.84 12.23
CA PHE A 114 -16.24 -5.35 11.97
C PHE A 114 -17.27 -6.21 12.66
N LYS A 115 -17.05 -7.53 12.78
CA LYS A 115 -17.91 -8.43 13.56
C LYS A 115 -17.81 -8.14 15.04
N ASP A 116 -16.60 -8.08 15.58
CA ASP A 116 -16.34 -7.86 17.01
C ASP A 116 -16.88 -6.50 17.49
N THR A 117 -17.02 -5.53 16.59
CA THR A 117 -17.55 -4.19 16.88
C THR A 117 -19.03 -4.02 16.54
N GLY A 118 -19.68 -5.07 15.97
CA GLY A 118 -21.08 -5.05 15.52
C GLY A 118 -21.31 -4.16 14.29
N LEU A 119 -20.26 -3.91 13.50
CA LEU A 119 -20.30 -3.07 12.30
C LEU A 119 -20.32 -3.86 10.98
N ASP A 120 -20.33 -5.18 11.06
CA ASP A 120 -20.23 -6.08 9.91
C ASP A 120 -21.35 -5.89 8.88
N LYS A 121 -22.56 -5.51 9.32
CA LYS A 121 -23.70 -5.25 8.43
C LYS A 121 -23.82 -3.80 7.96
N ASN A 122 -23.03 -2.89 8.53
CA ASN A 122 -23.11 -1.45 8.21
C ASN A 122 -22.30 -1.09 6.96
N TYR A 123 -21.43 -2.00 6.50
CA TYR A 123 -20.52 -1.76 5.39
C TYR A 123 -20.53 -2.90 4.39
N ASN A 124 -20.40 -2.55 3.11
CA ASN A 124 -19.88 -3.48 2.11
C ASN A 124 -18.35 -3.51 2.22
N PHE A 125 -17.73 -4.56 1.70
CA PHE A 125 -16.25 -4.65 1.70
C PHE A 125 -15.75 -4.98 0.30
N PHE A 126 -14.61 -4.42 -0.03
CA PHE A 126 -13.83 -4.82 -1.18
C PHE A 126 -12.38 -5.05 -0.79
N ILE A 127 -11.86 -6.22 -1.09
CA ILE A 127 -10.49 -6.63 -0.74
C ILE A 127 -9.74 -6.91 -2.04
N PRO A 128 -9.05 -5.91 -2.62
CA PRO A 128 -8.35 -6.06 -3.89
C PRO A 128 -7.03 -6.81 -3.76
N ASP A 129 -6.64 -7.52 -4.82
CA ASP A 129 -5.24 -7.70 -5.16
C ASP A 129 -4.79 -6.48 -5.96
N LEU A 130 -3.98 -5.62 -5.38
CA LEU A 130 -3.35 -4.54 -6.11
C LEU A 130 -2.30 -5.12 -7.07
N ARG A 131 -1.81 -4.34 -8.04
CA ARG A 131 -0.79 -4.82 -8.99
C ARG A 131 0.38 -5.54 -8.33
N ASN A 132 0.94 -6.54 -8.95
CA ASN A 132 1.98 -7.44 -8.46
C ASN A 132 1.55 -8.31 -7.26
N SER A 133 0.28 -8.63 -7.13
CA SER A 133 -0.24 -9.37 -5.99
C SER A 133 -1.30 -10.37 -6.42
N GLY A 134 -1.31 -11.55 -5.79
CA GLY A 134 -2.33 -12.58 -5.99
C GLY A 134 -2.61 -12.89 -7.47
N MET A 135 -3.83 -12.66 -7.91
CA MET A 135 -4.27 -12.92 -9.29
C MET A 135 -4.04 -11.73 -10.24
N SER A 136 -3.72 -10.54 -9.70
CA SER A 136 -3.59 -9.31 -10.49
C SER A 136 -2.29 -9.26 -11.30
N ASP A 137 -2.31 -8.50 -12.39
CA ASP A 137 -1.18 -8.35 -13.32
C ASP A 137 0.07 -7.75 -12.66
N VAL A 138 1.24 -8.14 -13.20
CA VAL A 138 2.53 -7.59 -12.80
C VAL A 138 2.82 -6.32 -13.59
N ALA A 139 2.96 -5.20 -12.87
CA ALA A 139 3.23 -3.90 -13.46
C ALA A 139 4.08 -3.01 -12.53
N ARG A 140 4.59 -1.90 -13.04
CA ARG A 140 5.36 -0.94 -12.24
C ARG A 140 4.51 -0.30 -11.16
N THR A 141 5.00 -0.32 -9.92
CA THR A 141 4.30 0.28 -8.76
C THR A 141 4.58 1.75 -8.57
N LYS A 142 5.67 2.29 -9.16
CA LYS A 142 6.16 3.66 -8.94
C LYS A 142 6.18 4.01 -7.45
N MET A 143 6.76 3.12 -6.63
CA MET A 143 6.83 3.27 -5.16
C MET A 143 5.47 3.48 -4.47
N GLY A 144 4.41 2.85 -4.98
CA GLY A 144 3.04 2.96 -4.45
C GLY A 144 2.19 4.03 -5.13
N TYR A 145 2.77 4.90 -5.98
CA TYR A 145 1.97 5.87 -6.73
C TYR A 145 0.92 5.20 -7.62
N ASN A 146 1.26 4.06 -8.24
CA ASN A 146 0.31 3.32 -9.05
C ASN A 146 -0.66 2.46 -8.21
N PHE A 147 -0.41 2.23 -6.93
CA PHE A 147 -1.42 1.67 -6.02
C PHE A 147 -2.59 2.65 -5.83
N ALA A 148 -2.30 3.96 -5.82
CA ALA A 148 -3.37 4.95 -5.82
C ALA A 148 -4.23 4.87 -7.08
N GLN A 149 -3.62 4.62 -8.24
CA GLN A 149 -4.37 4.39 -9.48
C GLN A 149 -5.26 3.15 -9.38
N ASP A 150 -4.74 2.05 -8.82
CA ASP A 150 -5.51 0.83 -8.63
C ASP A 150 -6.70 1.05 -7.69
N ILE A 151 -6.49 1.73 -6.56
CA ILE A 151 -7.56 2.09 -5.61
C ILE A 151 -8.59 3.02 -6.25
N PHE A 152 -8.15 3.99 -7.06
CA PHE A 152 -9.05 4.87 -7.81
C PHE A 152 -9.97 4.08 -8.75
N HIS A 153 -9.39 3.20 -9.58
CA HIS A 153 -10.19 2.37 -10.49
C HIS A 153 -11.03 1.30 -9.77
N THR A 154 -10.62 0.86 -8.57
CA THR A 154 -11.47 0.05 -7.68
C THR A 154 -12.75 0.81 -7.31
N MET A 155 -12.64 2.07 -6.88
CA MET A 155 -13.81 2.89 -6.54
C MET A 155 -14.67 3.18 -7.77
N GLU A 156 -14.07 3.43 -8.93
CA GLU A 156 -14.81 3.61 -10.19
C GLU A 156 -15.61 2.35 -10.53
N MET A 157 -14.97 1.19 -10.53
CA MET A 157 -15.63 -0.09 -10.80
C MET A 157 -16.79 -0.35 -9.84
N LEU A 158 -16.59 -0.15 -8.53
CA LEU A 158 -17.62 -0.32 -7.52
C LEU A 158 -18.77 0.67 -7.71
N SER A 159 -18.47 1.87 -8.13
CA SER A 159 -19.47 2.88 -8.47
C SER A 159 -20.28 2.52 -9.71
N GLU A 160 -19.64 2.03 -10.75
CA GLU A 160 -20.28 1.69 -12.03
C GLU A 160 -21.06 0.39 -11.95
N LYS A 161 -20.48 -0.66 -11.35
CA LYS A 161 -21.08 -2.01 -11.32
C LYS A 161 -22.12 -2.17 -10.18
N TYR A 162 -21.88 -1.54 -9.01
CA TYR A 162 -22.67 -1.76 -7.80
C TYR A 162 -23.32 -0.48 -7.23
N SER A 163 -23.23 0.63 -7.96
CA SER A 163 -23.78 1.94 -7.55
C SER A 163 -23.26 2.44 -6.20
N LYS A 164 -22.08 1.99 -5.76
CA LYS A 164 -21.48 2.41 -4.49
C LYS A 164 -20.71 3.72 -4.68
N LYS A 165 -20.98 4.71 -3.83
CA LYS A 165 -20.41 6.06 -3.96
C LYS A 165 -19.61 6.51 -2.74
N ASN A 166 -19.86 5.93 -1.56
CA ASN A 166 -19.28 6.33 -0.28
C ASN A 166 -18.24 5.29 0.17
N PHE A 167 -17.00 5.72 0.33
CA PHE A 167 -15.88 4.81 0.58
C PHE A 167 -15.11 5.15 1.86
N ILE A 168 -14.69 4.11 2.55
CA ILE A 168 -13.66 4.16 3.59
C ILE A 168 -12.45 3.40 3.07
N LEU A 169 -11.28 4.04 3.11
CA LEU A 169 -10.04 3.42 2.66
C LEU A 169 -9.26 2.91 3.87
N TYR A 170 -9.10 1.60 3.97
CA TYR A 170 -8.30 0.94 4.99
C TYR A 170 -7.04 0.37 4.35
N GLY A 171 -5.92 1.04 4.52
CA GLY A 171 -4.70 0.73 3.78
C GLY A 171 -3.51 0.38 4.67
N PHE A 172 -2.76 -0.66 4.25
CA PHE A 172 -1.59 -1.16 4.95
C PHE A 172 -0.30 -0.80 4.21
N SER A 173 0.70 -0.25 4.91
CA SER A 173 2.03 0.02 4.34
C SER A 173 1.95 0.81 3.03
N GLN A 174 2.32 0.18 1.91
CA GLN A 174 2.26 0.79 0.57
C GLN A 174 0.81 1.01 0.10
N GLY A 175 -0.14 0.16 0.49
CA GLY A 175 -1.58 0.35 0.26
C GLY A 175 -2.11 1.59 0.98
N GLY A 176 -1.67 1.82 2.21
CA GLY A 176 -1.99 3.04 2.96
C GLY A 176 -1.42 4.31 2.30
N MET A 177 -0.19 4.26 1.78
CA MET A 177 0.36 5.37 0.99
C MET A 177 -0.46 5.58 -0.31
N GLY A 178 -0.89 4.51 -0.97
CA GLY A 178 -1.80 4.57 -2.12
C GLY A 178 -3.11 5.27 -1.77
N SER A 179 -3.72 4.94 -0.63
CA SER A 179 -4.94 5.59 -0.11
C SER A 179 -4.73 7.09 0.16
N ALA A 180 -3.60 7.47 0.76
CA ALA A 180 -3.27 8.88 0.97
C ALA A 180 -3.03 9.63 -0.35
N ILE A 181 -2.40 8.99 -1.34
CA ILE A 181 -2.17 9.59 -2.66
C ILE A 181 -3.50 9.80 -3.40
N VAL A 182 -4.38 8.79 -3.43
CA VAL A 182 -5.68 8.90 -4.12
C VAL A 182 -6.54 10.00 -3.51
N SER A 183 -6.56 10.12 -2.18
CA SER A 183 -7.32 11.14 -1.47
C SER A 183 -6.91 12.58 -1.84
N LYS A 184 -5.67 12.77 -2.30
CA LYS A 184 -5.14 14.07 -2.69
C LYS A 184 -5.19 14.31 -4.20
N TYR A 185 -4.63 13.38 -4.98
CA TYR A 185 -4.42 13.62 -6.41
C TYR A 185 -5.61 13.23 -7.29
N TYR A 186 -6.49 12.34 -6.82
CA TYR A 186 -7.67 11.92 -7.58
C TYR A 186 -8.97 12.55 -7.08
N GLN A 187 -8.92 13.44 -6.08
CA GLN A 187 -10.11 14.02 -5.47
C GLN A 187 -11.03 14.74 -6.48
N SER A 188 -10.47 15.46 -7.45
CA SER A 188 -11.25 16.15 -8.47
C SER A 188 -11.97 15.17 -9.39
N ALA A 189 -11.28 14.10 -9.82
CA ALA A 189 -11.86 13.05 -10.66
C ALA A 189 -12.98 12.29 -9.93
N LEU A 190 -12.75 11.95 -8.64
CA LEU A 190 -13.76 11.29 -7.80
C LEU A 190 -15.02 12.15 -7.65
N ARG A 191 -14.86 13.46 -7.37
CA ARG A 191 -16.00 14.39 -7.23
C ARG A 191 -16.83 14.47 -8.49
N LYS A 192 -16.21 14.52 -9.68
CA LYS A 192 -16.92 14.55 -10.97
C LYS A 192 -17.79 13.32 -11.19
N LYS A 193 -17.45 12.18 -10.54
CA LYS A 193 -18.22 10.93 -10.57
C LYS A 193 -19.17 10.75 -9.39
N GLY A 194 -19.26 11.74 -8.51
CA GLY A 194 -20.05 11.69 -7.27
C GLY A 194 -19.50 10.69 -6.24
N ILE A 195 -18.21 10.34 -6.34
CA ILE A 195 -17.54 9.41 -5.43
C ILE A 195 -16.91 10.18 -4.27
N VAL A 196 -17.14 9.71 -3.05
CA VAL A 196 -16.66 10.33 -1.81
C VAL A 196 -15.80 9.36 -1.01
N ILE A 197 -14.64 9.83 -0.54
CA ILE A 197 -13.87 9.16 0.49
C ILE A 197 -14.24 9.83 1.82
N GLU A 198 -14.93 9.10 2.69
CA GLU A 198 -15.41 9.64 3.97
C GLU A 198 -14.34 9.59 5.06
N LYS A 199 -13.63 8.46 5.15
CA LYS A 199 -12.61 8.20 6.18
C LYS A 199 -11.43 7.41 5.61
N MET A 200 -10.30 7.50 6.29
CA MET A 200 -9.13 6.65 6.02
C MET A 200 -8.59 6.03 7.30
N ILE A 201 -8.17 4.76 7.22
CA ILE A 201 -7.40 4.06 8.25
C ILE A 201 -6.08 3.65 7.61
N LEU A 202 -4.98 4.13 8.17
CA LEU A 202 -3.63 3.97 7.62
C LEU A 202 -2.76 3.21 8.64
N ASP A 203 -2.60 1.91 8.45
CA ASP A 203 -1.81 1.06 9.33
C ASP A 203 -0.39 0.87 8.79
N SER A 204 0.61 1.12 9.62
CA SER A 204 2.03 0.91 9.30
C SER A 204 2.42 1.54 7.96
N THR A 205 1.82 2.69 7.63
CA THR A 205 1.90 3.31 6.31
C THR A 205 3.28 3.93 6.06
N ILE A 206 3.73 3.89 4.81
CA ILE A 206 4.92 4.64 4.40
C ILE A 206 4.66 6.13 4.60
N SER A 207 5.27 6.74 5.61
CA SER A 207 5.04 8.16 5.93
C SER A 207 5.71 9.13 4.97
N ASN A 208 6.83 8.72 4.33
CA ASN A 208 7.58 9.52 3.37
C ASN A 208 8.36 8.62 2.41
N VAL A 209 7.96 8.60 1.14
CA VAL A 209 8.53 7.70 0.12
C VAL A 209 10.01 7.96 -0.11
N LYS A 210 10.43 9.23 -0.22
CA LYS A 210 11.84 9.59 -0.44
C LYS A 210 12.73 9.14 0.72
N LYS A 211 12.28 9.35 1.96
CA LYS A 211 13.00 8.87 3.16
C LYS A 211 13.06 7.35 3.21
N ARG A 212 11.98 6.68 2.83
CA ARG A 212 11.93 5.22 2.74
C ARG A 212 12.98 4.69 1.75
N ILE A 213 13.08 5.26 0.55
CA ILE A 213 14.11 4.88 -0.44
C ILE A 213 15.51 5.03 0.17
N LYS A 214 15.81 6.17 0.81
CA LYS A 214 17.10 6.43 1.45
C LYS A 214 17.41 5.44 2.58
N SER A 215 16.43 5.12 3.42
CA SER A 215 16.56 4.17 4.53
C SER A 215 16.87 2.76 4.03
N ASP A 216 16.13 2.28 3.02
CA ASP A 216 16.34 0.95 2.44
C ASP A 216 17.69 0.84 1.73
N ALA A 217 18.11 1.89 1.03
CA ALA A 217 19.43 1.98 0.41
C ALA A 217 20.56 1.95 1.45
N LYS A 218 20.41 2.67 2.57
CA LYS A 218 21.37 2.66 3.68
C LYS A 218 21.51 1.26 4.29
N LYS A 219 20.40 0.57 4.54
CA LYS A 219 20.39 -0.82 5.06
C LYS A 219 21.12 -1.79 4.13
N ARG A 220 21.06 -1.55 2.82
CA ARG A 220 21.71 -2.36 1.77
C ARG A 220 23.10 -1.85 1.39
N ARG A 221 23.63 -0.85 2.10
CA ARG A 221 24.95 -0.23 1.83
C ARG A 221 25.10 0.30 0.40
N VAL A 222 24.01 0.75 -0.23
CA VAL A 222 24.06 1.33 -1.58
C VAL A 222 24.77 2.69 -1.55
N PRO A 223 25.75 2.95 -2.42
CA PRO A 223 26.47 4.23 -2.49
C PRO A 223 25.54 5.43 -2.69
N LYS A 224 25.82 6.55 -2.02
CA LYS A 224 24.94 7.75 -2.02
C LYS A 224 24.68 8.30 -3.43
N PHE A 225 25.66 8.26 -4.34
CA PHE A 225 25.47 8.75 -5.71
C PHE A 225 24.46 7.91 -6.49
N ILE A 226 24.48 6.56 -6.31
CA ILE A 226 23.48 5.66 -6.91
C ILE A 226 22.09 5.98 -6.36
N VAL A 227 21.97 6.20 -5.04
CA VAL A 227 20.70 6.59 -4.41
C VAL A 227 20.15 7.89 -5.01
N SER A 228 21.03 8.87 -5.28
CA SER A 228 20.63 10.14 -5.90
C SER A 228 20.11 9.95 -7.31
N ILE A 229 20.75 9.10 -8.11
CA ILE A 229 20.30 8.74 -9.46
C ILE A 229 18.94 8.05 -9.40
N VAL A 230 18.78 7.06 -8.51
CA VAL A 230 17.51 6.34 -8.31
C VAL A 230 16.38 7.30 -7.91
N ILE A 231 16.63 8.20 -6.96
CA ILE A 231 15.67 9.23 -6.54
C ILE A 231 15.25 10.11 -7.71
N ARG A 232 16.20 10.55 -8.55
CA ARG A 232 15.91 11.38 -9.72
C ARG A 232 15.05 10.62 -10.74
N ILE A 233 15.37 9.35 -11.01
CA ILE A 233 14.58 8.51 -11.91
C ILE A 233 13.15 8.33 -11.38
N PHE A 234 13.00 8.03 -10.10
CA PHE A 234 11.67 7.89 -9.49
C PHE A 234 10.90 9.21 -9.51
N ASN A 235 11.55 10.33 -9.24
CA ASN A 235 10.89 11.64 -9.30
C ASN A 235 10.31 11.91 -10.69
N LEU A 236 11.07 11.67 -11.75
CA LEU A 236 10.57 11.78 -13.12
C LEU A 236 9.39 10.82 -13.40
N ARG A 237 9.46 9.58 -12.91
CA ARG A 237 8.41 8.58 -13.11
C ARG A 237 7.08 8.91 -12.43
N VAL A 238 7.12 9.66 -11.34
CA VAL A 238 5.93 10.14 -10.62
C VAL A 238 5.56 11.59 -10.97
N GLY A 239 5.98 12.09 -12.12
CA GLY A 239 5.65 13.45 -12.59
C GLY A 239 6.19 14.55 -11.67
N ASN A 240 7.40 14.40 -11.14
CA ASN A 240 8.07 15.31 -10.20
C ASN A 240 7.35 15.47 -8.85
N HIS A 241 6.51 14.50 -8.47
CA HIS A 241 5.76 14.53 -7.20
C HIS A 241 6.45 13.81 -6.03
N LEU A 242 7.66 13.26 -6.20
CA LEU A 242 8.29 12.41 -5.17
C LEU A 242 8.45 13.11 -3.81
N GLU A 243 8.78 14.41 -3.80
CA GLU A 243 8.89 15.21 -2.57
C GLU A 243 7.53 15.38 -1.86
N ASN A 244 6.45 15.28 -2.59
CA ASN A 244 5.08 15.42 -2.12
C ASN A 244 4.46 14.09 -1.68
N LEU A 245 5.12 12.96 -1.94
CA LEU A 245 4.69 11.63 -1.48
C LEU A 245 5.06 11.43 0.00
N ARG A 246 4.44 12.25 0.85
CA ARG A 246 4.61 12.26 2.31
C ARG A 246 3.29 12.60 3.00
N LEU A 247 3.03 12.00 4.15
CA LEU A 247 1.74 12.14 4.84
C LEU A 247 1.42 13.58 5.20
N SER A 248 2.41 14.37 5.65
CA SER A 248 2.22 15.80 5.97
C SER A 248 1.73 16.65 4.80
N TYR A 249 1.97 16.23 3.57
CA TYR A 249 1.45 16.89 2.37
C TYR A 249 0.11 16.31 1.89
N LEU A 250 -0.04 14.98 2.00
CA LEU A 250 -1.18 14.25 1.44
C LEU A 250 -2.44 14.34 2.32
N LEU A 251 -2.27 14.26 3.65
CA LEU A 251 -3.39 14.27 4.59
C LEU A 251 -3.81 15.71 4.93
N LYS A 252 -5.02 16.10 4.55
CA LYS A 252 -5.50 17.48 4.81
C LYS A 252 -6.96 17.58 5.25
N ARG A 253 -7.88 16.84 4.66
CA ARG A 253 -9.33 17.12 4.78
C ARG A 253 -10.16 15.93 5.21
N ILE A 254 -9.69 14.72 4.97
CA ILE A 254 -10.44 13.49 5.23
C ILE A 254 -10.10 13.01 6.64
N PRO A 255 -11.09 12.72 7.49
CA PRO A 255 -10.85 12.10 8.78
C PRO A 255 -9.99 10.85 8.63
N THR A 256 -8.86 10.80 9.34
CA THR A 256 -7.85 9.75 9.15
C THR A 256 -7.38 9.23 10.50
N LEU A 257 -7.45 7.92 10.68
CA LEU A 257 -6.81 7.20 11.76
C LEU A 257 -5.47 6.64 11.27
N ILE A 258 -4.39 7.05 11.89
CA ILE A 258 -3.05 6.50 11.67
C ILE A 258 -2.77 5.51 12.80
N ILE A 259 -2.41 4.28 12.44
CA ILE A 259 -2.02 3.24 13.39
C ILE A 259 -0.55 2.89 13.16
N GLN A 260 0.26 2.87 14.22
CA GLN A 260 1.69 2.61 14.12
C GLN A 260 2.20 1.86 15.34
N SER A 261 3.13 0.92 15.11
CA SER A 261 3.89 0.29 16.20
C SER A 261 5.27 0.92 16.36
N LYS A 262 5.74 1.06 17.62
CA LYS A 262 7.12 1.46 17.91
C LYS A 262 8.14 0.40 17.45
N ASN A 263 7.73 -0.87 17.41
CA ASN A 263 8.57 -2.00 16.98
C ASN A 263 8.62 -2.20 15.45
N ASP A 264 7.92 -1.37 14.67
CA ASP A 264 7.96 -1.45 13.21
C ASP A 264 9.34 -1.06 12.67
N LYS A 265 10.07 -2.06 12.15
CA LYS A 265 11.41 -1.88 11.55
C LYS A 265 11.36 -1.49 10.07
N ALA A 266 10.20 -1.58 9.45
CA ALA A 266 10.02 -1.26 8.04
C ALA A 266 9.62 0.22 7.85
N THR A 267 8.50 0.64 8.43
CA THR A 267 8.06 2.04 8.46
C THR A 267 8.21 2.53 9.91
N THR A 268 9.40 3.01 10.26
CA THR A 268 9.73 3.27 11.66
C THR A 268 8.88 4.39 12.25
N TYR A 269 8.57 4.26 13.55
CA TYR A 269 7.85 5.26 14.32
C TYR A 269 8.48 6.67 14.18
N GLY A 270 9.82 6.77 14.25
CA GLY A 270 10.52 8.04 14.07
C GLY A 270 10.27 8.71 12.72
N MET A 271 10.22 7.91 11.62
CA MET A 271 9.88 8.43 10.29
C MET A 271 8.43 8.94 10.21
N LEU A 272 7.50 8.27 10.91
CA LEU A 272 6.12 8.72 10.99
C LEU A 272 6.05 10.04 11.77
N MET A 273 6.66 10.12 12.97
CA MET A 273 6.59 11.30 13.82
C MET A 273 7.16 12.56 13.14
N GLU A 274 8.21 12.41 12.33
CA GLU A 274 8.72 13.53 11.53
C GLU A 274 7.71 14.10 10.53
N GLU A 275 6.80 13.29 10.01
CA GLU A 275 5.74 13.75 9.12
C GLU A 275 4.48 14.15 9.92
N TYR A 276 4.15 13.43 10.98
CA TYR A 276 3.01 13.73 11.85
C TYR A 276 3.13 15.13 12.47
N ASN A 277 4.28 15.49 13.00
CA ASN A 277 4.54 16.81 13.61
C ASN A 277 4.47 17.97 12.60
N LYS A 278 4.41 17.70 11.30
CA LYS A 278 4.24 18.70 10.23
C LYS A 278 2.81 18.78 9.71
N LEU A 279 1.89 17.99 10.23
CA LEU A 279 0.49 18.06 9.82
C LEU A 279 -0.12 19.40 10.21
N ALA A 280 -0.81 20.04 9.28
CA ALA A 280 -1.41 21.36 9.49
C ALA A 280 -2.80 21.29 10.14
N ASN A 281 -3.41 20.11 10.25
CA ASN A 281 -4.81 19.96 10.64
C ASN A 281 -4.99 18.70 11.50
N PHE A 282 -4.60 18.83 12.78
CA PHE A 282 -4.64 17.72 13.74
C PHE A 282 -6.06 17.27 14.11
N GLU A 283 -7.05 18.13 14.03
CA GLU A 283 -8.43 17.85 14.45
C GLU A 283 -9.08 16.66 13.72
N LYS A 284 -8.67 16.41 12.47
CA LYS A 284 -9.20 15.31 11.65
C LYS A 284 -8.29 14.09 11.61
N ILE A 285 -7.12 14.14 12.27
CA ILE A 285 -6.13 13.09 12.20
C ILE A 285 -5.85 12.54 13.59
N GLN A 286 -6.28 11.30 13.80
CA GLN A 286 -6.02 10.57 15.02
C GLN A 286 -4.77 9.70 14.84
N LEU A 287 -3.90 9.65 15.83
CA LEU A 287 -2.75 8.77 15.88
C LEU A 287 -2.90 7.78 17.04
N LYS A 288 -2.89 6.50 16.70
CA LYS A 288 -2.80 5.41 17.68
C LYS A 288 -1.45 4.72 17.58
N VAL A 289 -0.72 4.71 18.67
CA VAL A 289 0.61 4.08 18.77
C VAL A 289 0.53 2.86 19.66
N PHE A 290 1.08 1.74 19.18
CA PHE A 290 1.24 0.51 19.94
C PHE A 290 2.71 0.29 20.29
N GLU A 291 2.99 -0.20 21.48
CA GLU A 291 4.35 -0.55 21.90
C GLU A 291 4.86 -1.81 21.20
N LYS A 292 3.97 -2.76 20.93
CA LYS A 292 4.24 -4.06 20.30
C LYS A 292 3.61 -4.17 18.89
N GLY A 293 3.95 -5.24 18.20
CA GLY A 293 3.49 -5.55 16.85
C GLY A 293 4.54 -5.24 15.80
N ALA A 294 4.75 -6.19 14.89
CA ALA A 294 5.61 -6.01 13.73
C ALA A 294 4.89 -5.21 12.62
N HIS A 295 5.61 -4.84 11.58
CA HIS A 295 5.09 -4.14 10.41
C HIS A 295 3.84 -4.82 9.83
N THR A 296 2.72 -4.10 9.76
CA THR A 296 1.39 -4.56 9.32
C THR A 296 0.85 -5.79 10.08
N ARG A 297 1.33 -6.03 11.30
CA ARG A 297 0.93 -7.16 12.13
C ARG A 297 0.56 -6.77 13.56
N ILE A 298 0.18 -5.52 13.77
CA ILE A 298 -0.24 -5.03 15.10
C ILE A 298 -1.50 -5.79 15.55
N TYR A 299 -2.47 -5.94 14.66
CA TYR A 299 -3.72 -6.68 14.94
C TYR A 299 -3.48 -8.17 15.23
N ALA A 300 -2.48 -8.79 14.61
CA ALA A 300 -2.13 -10.19 14.82
C ALA A 300 -1.35 -10.46 16.12
N GLU A 301 -0.96 -9.39 16.84
CA GLU A 301 -0.31 -9.50 18.14
C GLU A 301 -1.38 -9.64 19.23
N PRO A 302 -1.44 -10.78 19.97
CA PRO A 302 -2.54 -11.05 20.90
C PRO A 302 -2.79 -9.94 21.93
N GLU A 303 -1.73 -9.33 22.44
CA GLU A 303 -1.82 -8.24 23.41
C GLU A 303 -2.36 -6.93 22.82
N CYS A 304 -2.31 -6.78 21.49
CA CYS A 304 -2.77 -5.58 20.79
C CYS A 304 -4.18 -5.73 20.20
N THR A 305 -4.65 -6.96 19.96
CA THR A 305 -5.87 -7.27 19.21
C THR A 305 -7.09 -6.53 19.74
N ALA A 306 -7.34 -6.61 21.04
CA ALA A 306 -8.54 -5.99 21.65
C ALA A 306 -8.51 -4.46 21.54
N GLU A 307 -7.38 -3.83 21.86
CA GLU A 307 -7.22 -2.38 21.77
C GLU A 307 -7.26 -1.90 20.32
N TYR A 308 -6.69 -2.66 19.39
CA TYR A 308 -6.75 -2.37 17.96
C TYR A 308 -8.20 -2.39 17.46
N THR A 309 -8.94 -3.45 17.78
CA THR A 309 -10.36 -3.61 17.45
C THR A 309 -11.20 -2.45 17.98
N LYS A 310 -11.03 -2.11 19.25
CA LYS A 310 -11.71 -0.98 19.89
C LYS A 310 -11.40 0.33 19.16
N THR A 311 -10.12 0.61 18.90
CA THR A 311 -9.67 1.85 18.25
C THR A 311 -10.29 2.03 16.86
N VAL A 312 -10.27 0.97 16.04
CA VAL A 312 -10.87 1.00 14.70
C VAL A 312 -12.37 1.16 14.77
N GLY A 313 -13.03 0.41 15.67
CA GLY A 313 -14.50 0.47 15.86
C GLY A 313 -14.98 1.85 16.30
N GLU A 314 -14.32 2.48 17.26
CA GLU A 314 -14.64 3.84 17.73
C GLU A 314 -14.46 4.86 16.60
N PHE A 315 -13.35 4.78 15.85
CA PHE A 315 -13.13 5.68 14.72
C PHE A 315 -14.18 5.54 13.61
N LEU A 316 -14.66 4.36 13.37
CA LEU A 316 -15.70 4.10 12.34
C LEU A 316 -17.09 4.61 12.78
N LYS A 317 -17.42 4.53 14.08
CA LYS A 317 -18.70 4.98 14.64
C LYS A 317 -18.85 6.50 14.70
N ASN A 318 -17.76 7.21 14.98
CA ASN A 318 -17.70 8.69 15.01
C ASN A 318 -17.62 9.29 13.60
#